data_1e7a149f10973b93b3ea57d388a76c2b
#
_entry.id   1e7a149f10973b93b3ea57d388a76c2b
#
_cell.length_a   1.000
_cell.length_b   1.000
_cell.length_c   1.000
_cell.angle_alpha   90.00
_cell.angle_beta   90.00
_cell.angle_gamma   90.00
#
_symmetry.space_group_name_H-M   'P 1'
#
loop_
_entity.id
_entity.type
_entity.pdbx_description
1 polymer ?
#
loop_
_entity_poly.entity_id
_entity_poly.type
_entity_poly.pdbx_seq_one_letter_code
_entity_poly.pdbx_strand_id
1 'polypeptide(L)'
;SILELLDLEIDAGDYLPLDTKSANFDNIADAQMLSPMLLGTYFRAAAEISRLAVGDPNVLPSSKTYTNGGYVSQWDQVEGAPFGTRGGISAMHTFPADGDYVFKMAFEHTTTGGFFGGTSRDEQIEISIDGERIALYWVDRFMNVSDPNGANMQSEPIFVRAGPHRVSAAFLRQAEGPREDVVSPHEWSLSDRQIGVSGYGVTALAHLKDLAITG
;
A
#
# COMPACT_ATOMS: atom_id res chain seq x y z
N SER A 1 -17.50 -12.09 -12.66
CA SER A 1 -17.15 -10.65 -12.81
C SER A 1 -15.65 -10.51 -13.15
N ILE A 2 -15.23 -9.31 -13.53
CA ILE A 2 -13.80 -9.02 -13.79
C ILE A 2 -13.00 -9.22 -12.51
N LEU A 3 -13.53 -8.80 -11.37
CA LEU A 3 -12.93 -9.04 -10.05
C LEU A 3 -12.69 -10.52 -9.78
N GLU A 4 -13.65 -11.40 -10.07
CA GLU A 4 -13.51 -12.85 -9.84
C GLU A 4 -12.52 -13.54 -10.79
N LEU A 5 -12.35 -13.01 -12.01
CA LEU A 5 -11.50 -13.62 -13.03
C LEU A 5 -10.08 -13.08 -13.03
N LEU A 6 -9.89 -11.79 -12.73
CA LEU A 6 -8.62 -11.08 -12.88
C LEU A 6 -8.13 -10.41 -11.60
N ASP A 7 -8.89 -10.53 -10.50
CA ASP A 7 -8.64 -9.85 -9.22
C ASP A 7 -8.49 -8.31 -9.38
N LEU A 8 -9.18 -7.75 -10.39
CA LEU A 8 -9.19 -6.32 -10.70
C LEU A 8 -10.52 -5.69 -10.28
N GLU A 9 -10.45 -4.73 -9.36
CA GLU A 9 -11.59 -3.88 -9.00
C GLU A 9 -11.70 -2.74 -10.02
N ILE A 10 -12.77 -2.76 -10.82
CA ILE A 10 -13.01 -1.82 -11.90
C ILE A 10 -14.42 -1.26 -11.78
N ASP A 11 -14.54 0.06 -11.83
CA ASP A 11 -15.84 0.71 -12.02
C ASP A 11 -16.22 0.68 -13.51
N ALA A 12 -17.31 -0.01 -13.83
CA ALA A 12 -17.82 -0.09 -15.21
C ALA A 12 -18.19 1.29 -15.78
N GLY A 13 -18.56 2.26 -14.90
CA GLY A 13 -18.91 3.61 -15.30
C GLY A 13 -17.74 4.40 -15.91
N ASP A 14 -16.50 4.04 -15.55
CA ASP A 14 -15.30 4.68 -16.11
C ASP A 14 -15.02 4.24 -17.56
N TYR A 15 -15.53 3.08 -17.95
CA TYR A 15 -15.22 2.44 -19.24
C TYR A 15 -16.40 2.39 -20.21
N LEU A 16 -17.62 2.34 -19.70
CA LEU A 16 -18.81 2.10 -20.50
C LEU A 16 -19.79 3.27 -20.37
N PRO A 17 -20.46 3.65 -21.48
CA PRO A 17 -21.51 4.66 -21.40
C PRO A 17 -22.70 4.13 -20.60
N LEU A 18 -23.45 5.03 -20.02
CA LEU A 18 -24.70 4.69 -19.34
C LEU A 18 -25.68 4.02 -20.31
N ASP A 19 -26.41 3.03 -19.80
CA ASP A 19 -27.46 2.35 -20.57
C ASP A 19 -28.52 3.34 -21.05
N THR A 20 -28.85 3.25 -22.33
CA THR A 20 -29.93 4.04 -22.90
C THR A 20 -31.27 3.44 -22.53
N LYS A 21 -32.12 4.23 -21.88
CA LYS A 21 -33.50 3.87 -21.54
C LYS A 21 -34.44 4.40 -22.60
N SER A 22 -35.35 3.55 -23.08
CA SER A 22 -36.46 3.94 -23.96
C SER A 22 -37.77 3.87 -23.20
N ALA A 23 -38.53 4.96 -23.19
CA ALA A 23 -39.87 5.06 -22.58
C ALA A 23 -39.91 4.61 -21.07
N ASN A 24 -38.87 4.86 -20.30
CA ASN A 24 -38.69 4.40 -18.89
C ASN A 24 -38.57 2.86 -18.73
N PHE A 25 -38.36 2.12 -19.80
CA PHE A 25 -38.08 0.68 -19.75
C PHE A 25 -36.68 0.41 -20.25
N ASP A 26 -35.96 -0.45 -19.55
CA ASP A 26 -34.58 -0.85 -19.83
C ASP A 26 -34.47 -2.21 -20.54
N ASN A 27 -35.61 -2.92 -20.77
CA ASN A 27 -35.67 -4.27 -21.33
C ASN A 27 -36.18 -4.33 -22.76
N ILE A 28 -36.21 -3.22 -23.50
CA ILE A 28 -36.67 -3.23 -24.90
C ILE A 28 -35.47 -3.56 -25.81
N ALA A 29 -35.52 -4.65 -26.52
CA ALA A 29 -34.45 -5.14 -27.42
C ALA A 29 -33.97 -4.08 -28.44
N ASP A 30 -34.85 -3.22 -28.92
CA ASP A 30 -34.53 -2.14 -29.85
C ASP A 30 -33.71 -1.00 -29.21
N ALA A 31 -33.76 -0.86 -27.89
CA ALA A 31 -32.96 0.13 -27.14
C ALA A 31 -31.51 -0.36 -26.85
N GLN A 32 -31.29 -1.67 -26.94
CA GLN A 32 -30.02 -2.33 -26.66
C GLN A 32 -29.25 -2.73 -27.94
N MET A 33 -29.52 -2.07 -29.07
CA MET A 33 -28.75 -2.35 -30.27
C MET A 33 -27.27 -2.01 -30.11
N LEU A 34 -26.41 -2.97 -30.36
CA LEU A 34 -24.95 -2.79 -30.42
C LEU A 34 -24.62 -1.84 -31.58
N SER A 35 -24.50 -0.55 -31.25
CA SER A 35 -24.01 0.41 -32.24
C SER A 35 -22.50 0.21 -32.46
N PRO A 36 -21.96 0.54 -33.65
CA PRO A 36 -20.51 0.50 -33.89
C PRO A 36 -19.71 1.32 -32.87
N MET A 37 -20.28 2.40 -32.34
CA MET A 37 -19.70 3.25 -31.31
C MET A 37 -19.60 2.50 -29.96
N LEU A 38 -20.66 1.81 -29.57
CA LEU A 38 -20.69 1.02 -28.32
C LEU A 38 -19.73 -0.16 -28.44
N LEU A 39 -19.69 -0.84 -29.55
CA LEU A 39 -18.74 -1.94 -29.84
C LEU A 39 -17.28 -1.42 -29.71
N GLY A 40 -16.98 -0.25 -30.27
CA GLY A 40 -15.67 0.38 -30.15
C GLY A 40 -15.30 0.72 -28.71
N THR A 41 -16.28 1.07 -27.87
CA THR A 41 -16.06 1.32 -26.44
C THR A 41 -15.76 0.03 -25.70
N TYR A 42 -16.47 -1.07 -25.96
CA TYR A 42 -16.17 -2.38 -25.39
C TYR A 42 -14.76 -2.87 -25.75
N PHE A 43 -14.33 -2.71 -27.01
CA PHE A 43 -12.98 -3.09 -27.41
C PHE A 43 -11.91 -2.27 -26.71
N ARG A 44 -12.12 -0.96 -26.52
CA ARG A 44 -11.18 -0.12 -25.77
C ARG A 44 -11.13 -0.52 -24.31
N ALA A 45 -12.28 -0.71 -23.67
CA ALA A 45 -12.35 -1.19 -22.29
C ALA A 45 -11.62 -2.54 -22.11
N ALA A 46 -11.91 -3.50 -22.99
CA ALA A 46 -11.25 -4.81 -22.96
C ALA A 46 -9.73 -4.71 -23.13
N ALA A 47 -9.27 -3.87 -24.07
CA ALA A 47 -7.83 -3.66 -24.29
C ALA A 47 -7.14 -3.00 -23.09
N GLU A 48 -7.79 -2.06 -22.42
CA GLU A 48 -7.26 -1.40 -21.24
C GLU A 48 -7.25 -2.34 -20.04
N ILE A 49 -8.35 -3.04 -19.79
CA ILE A 49 -8.46 -4.03 -18.70
C ILE A 49 -7.43 -5.15 -18.88
N SER A 50 -7.23 -5.64 -20.12
CA SER A 50 -6.21 -6.68 -20.34
C SER A 50 -4.80 -6.18 -20.11
N ARG A 51 -4.48 -4.91 -20.44
CA ARG A 51 -3.18 -4.32 -20.08
C ARG A 51 -2.99 -4.18 -18.56
N LEU A 52 -4.04 -3.80 -17.84
CA LEU A 52 -3.99 -3.75 -16.37
C LEU A 52 -3.78 -5.14 -15.75
N ALA A 53 -4.32 -6.18 -16.38
CA ALA A 53 -4.22 -7.56 -15.88
C ALA A 53 -2.88 -8.24 -16.17
N VAL A 54 -2.31 -8.01 -17.37
CA VAL A 54 -1.10 -8.72 -17.84
C VAL A 54 0.12 -7.81 -18.00
N GLY A 55 -0.06 -6.50 -17.81
CA GLY A 55 0.99 -5.49 -17.98
C GLY A 55 1.18 -5.01 -19.42
N ASP A 56 1.88 -3.89 -19.55
CA ASP A 56 2.29 -3.29 -20.82
C ASP A 56 3.82 -3.16 -20.86
N PRO A 57 4.54 -3.91 -21.70
CA PRO A 57 6.01 -3.86 -21.74
C PRO A 57 6.57 -2.51 -22.23
N ASN A 58 5.72 -1.63 -22.76
CA ASN A 58 6.11 -0.31 -23.26
C ASN A 58 5.79 0.82 -22.27
N VAL A 59 5.33 0.50 -21.05
CA VAL A 59 5.03 1.51 -20.04
C VAL A 59 6.33 2.21 -19.60
N LEU A 60 6.22 3.50 -19.36
CA LEU A 60 7.35 4.27 -18.80
C LEU A 60 7.41 4.06 -17.28
N PRO A 61 8.64 4.10 -16.69
CA PRO A 61 8.79 4.04 -15.23
C PRO A 61 7.90 5.06 -14.54
N SER A 62 7.25 4.63 -13.48
CA SER A 62 6.30 5.43 -12.72
C SER A 62 6.57 5.31 -11.22
N SER A 63 5.96 6.20 -10.43
CA SER A 63 6.05 6.11 -8.98
C SER A 63 4.67 6.32 -8.36
N LYS A 64 4.31 5.44 -7.45
CA LYS A 64 3.08 5.54 -6.66
C LYS A 64 3.42 5.53 -5.18
N THR A 65 2.91 6.50 -4.43
CA THR A 65 3.10 6.59 -2.98
C THR A 65 1.80 6.33 -2.25
N TYR A 66 1.87 5.51 -1.23
CA TYR A 66 0.83 5.23 -0.25
C TYR A 66 1.23 5.84 1.08
N THR A 67 0.34 6.59 1.70
CA THR A 67 0.64 7.38 2.91
C THR A 67 -0.30 6.98 4.03
N ASN A 68 0.24 6.74 5.22
CA ASN A 68 -0.55 6.65 6.44
C ASN A 68 -1.05 8.03 6.83
N GLY A 69 -2.29 8.08 7.35
CA GLY A 69 -2.79 9.29 8.01
C GLY A 69 -1.88 9.64 9.20
N GLY A 70 -1.49 10.92 9.32
CA GLY A 70 -0.55 11.36 10.35
C GLY A 70 -0.95 10.90 11.75
N TYR A 71 -0.01 10.34 12.49
CA TYR A 71 -0.15 9.91 13.88
C TYR A 71 -1.17 8.78 14.15
N VAL A 72 -1.45 7.96 13.16
CA VAL A 72 -2.22 6.73 13.34
C VAL A 72 -1.37 5.75 14.16
N SER A 73 -2.02 5.08 15.12
CA SER A 73 -1.38 3.99 15.86
C SER A 73 -0.88 2.91 14.89
N GLN A 74 0.34 2.44 15.11
CA GLN A 74 0.93 1.35 14.34
C GLN A 74 1.28 0.15 15.25
N TRP A 75 0.50 -0.03 16.29
CA TRP A 75 0.62 -1.17 17.20
C TRP A 75 -0.02 -2.43 16.64
N ASP A 76 -1.19 -2.29 16.04
CA ASP A 76 -1.95 -3.42 15.52
C ASP A 76 -1.50 -3.83 14.13
N GLN A 77 -1.82 -5.06 13.75
CA GLN A 77 -1.64 -5.54 12.38
C GLN A 77 -2.53 -4.75 11.41
N VAL A 78 -1.96 -4.34 10.30
CA VAL A 78 -2.71 -3.72 9.20
C VAL A 78 -3.39 -4.80 8.36
N GLU A 79 -4.63 -4.57 7.96
CA GLU A 79 -5.37 -5.51 7.12
C GLU A 79 -4.62 -5.79 5.81
N GLY A 80 -4.44 -7.06 5.49
CA GLY A 80 -3.72 -7.53 4.31
C GLY A 80 -2.20 -7.60 4.46
N ALA A 81 -1.63 -7.18 5.60
CA ALA A 81 -0.24 -7.48 5.93
C ALA A 81 -0.10 -8.89 6.54
N PRO A 82 1.07 -9.55 6.45
CA PRO A 82 1.28 -10.89 7.00
C PRO A 82 1.03 -10.97 8.51
N PHE A 83 0.62 -12.15 8.98
CA PHE A 83 0.50 -12.42 10.42
C PHE A 83 1.86 -12.27 11.12
N GLY A 84 1.84 -11.77 12.34
CA GLY A 84 3.06 -11.52 13.11
C GLY A 84 3.72 -10.18 12.78
N THR A 85 3.04 -9.33 12.02
CA THR A 85 3.44 -7.95 11.77
C THR A 85 2.61 -6.96 12.58
N ARG A 86 3.07 -5.72 12.65
CA ARG A 86 2.37 -4.57 13.21
C ARG A 86 2.57 -3.34 12.33
N GLY A 87 1.64 -2.42 12.39
CA GLY A 87 1.75 -1.14 11.71
C GLY A 87 2.11 -1.26 10.22
N GLY A 88 2.71 -0.23 9.70
CA GLY A 88 3.09 -0.19 8.29
C GLY A 88 1.96 0.21 7.36
N ILE A 89 2.10 -0.14 6.09
CA ILE A 89 1.15 0.16 5.02
C ILE A 89 0.88 -1.12 4.24
N SER A 90 -0.39 -1.38 3.94
CA SER A 90 -0.82 -2.43 3.01
C SER A 90 -1.78 -1.83 1.99
N ALA A 91 -1.53 -2.06 0.70
CA ALA A 91 -2.33 -1.50 -0.38
C ALA A 91 -2.39 -2.44 -1.59
N MET A 92 -3.48 -2.40 -2.34
CA MET A 92 -3.51 -2.97 -3.68
C MET A 92 -2.75 -2.05 -4.62
N HIS A 93 -1.76 -2.61 -5.31
CA HIS A 93 -0.96 -1.93 -6.32
C HIS A 93 -1.00 -2.70 -7.63
N THR A 94 -1.27 -2.01 -8.72
CA THR A 94 -1.23 -2.62 -10.05
C THR A 94 0.11 -2.30 -10.68
N PHE A 95 0.94 -3.32 -10.85
CA PHE A 95 2.21 -3.21 -11.54
C PHE A 95 1.96 -3.17 -13.06
N PRO A 96 2.40 -2.11 -13.75
CA PRO A 96 2.05 -1.93 -15.16
C PRO A 96 2.81 -2.86 -16.11
N ALA A 97 3.95 -3.40 -15.69
CA ALA A 97 4.77 -4.33 -16.48
C ALA A 97 5.52 -5.29 -15.55
N ASP A 98 5.97 -6.42 -16.11
CA ASP A 98 7.00 -7.25 -15.50
C ASP A 98 8.30 -6.45 -15.43
N GLY A 99 8.91 -6.34 -14.26
CA GLY A 99 10.13 -5.55 -14.11
C GLY A 99 10.68 -5.48 -12.69
N ASP A 100 11.76 -4.74 -12.56
CA ASP A 100 12.40 -4.47 -11.27
C ASP A 100 11.82 -3.19 -10.65
N TYR A 101 11.30 -3.32 -9.44
CA TYR A 101 10.71 -2.23 -8.67
C TYR A 101 11.48 -1.96 -7.39
N VAL A 102 11.57 -0.69 -7.02
CA VAL A 102 12.19 -0.23 -5.78
C VAL A 102 11.10 0.26 -4.84
N PHE A 103 11.15 -0.24 -3.60
CA PHE A 103 10.24 0.12 -2.53
C PHE A 103 10.95 1.09 -1.59
N LYS A 104 10.47 2.34 -1.53
CA LYS A 104 10.97 3.36 -0.61
C LYS A 104 10.05 3.49 0.58
N MET A 105 10.63 3.44 1.76
CA MET A 105 9.94 3.54 3.05
C MET A 105 10.38 4.82 3.74
N ALA A 106 9.46 5.77 3.94
CA ALA A 106 9.69 6.95 4.74
C ALA A 106 9.08 6.76 6.13
N PHE A 107 9.79 7.14 7.16
CA PHE A 107 9.38 6.95 8.55
C PHE A 107 8.96 8.27 9.20
N GLU A 108 8.07 8.17 10.17
CA GLU A 108 7.70 9.31 11.00
C GLU A 108 8.87 9.70 11.92
N HIS A 109 8.96 10.98 12.18
CA HIS A 109 10.02 11.57 12.98
C HIS A 109 9.48 12.66 13.91
N THR A 110 10.22 12.97 14.96
CA THR A 110 9.92 14.08 15.87
C THR A 110 10.10 15.42 15.17
N THR A 111 9.61 16.49 15.78
CA THR A 111 9.83 17.87 15.29
C THR A 111 11.29 18.27 15.25
N THR A 112 12.15 17.60 16.02
CA THR A 112 13.61 17.79 16.01
C THR A 112 14.33 16.92 15.00
N GLY A 113 13.58 16.13 14.20
CA GLY A 113 14.10 15.29 13.13
C GLY A 113 14.51 13.88 13.55
N GLY A 114 14.48 13.57 14.83
CA GLY A 114 14.81 12.22 15.30
C GLY A 114 13.74 11.20 14.97
N PHE A 115 14.14 10.00 14.60
CA PHE A 115 13.28 8.88 14.22
C PHE A 115 12.32 8.48 15.36
N PHE A 116 11.06 8.19 15.04
CA PHE A 116 10.15 7.54 15.97
C PHE A 116 10.61 6.10 16.19
N GLY A 117 10.58 5.64 17.45
CA GLY A 117 11.09 4.32 17.79
C GLY A 117 12.60 4.28 18.08
N GLY A 118 13.26 5.43 18.23
CA GLY A 118 14.68 5.49 18.58
C GLY A 118 15.04 4.81 19.91
N THR A 119 14.06 4.50 20.76
CA THR A 119 14.22 3.71 21.99
C THR A 119 14.03 2.21 21.78
N SER A 120 13.34 1.82 20.71
CA SER A 120 13.20 0.41 20.31
C SER A 120 14.53 -0.15 19.85
N ARG A 121 14.72 -1.45 20.06
CA ARG A 121 15.89 -2.18 19.57
C ARG A 121 15.42 -3.26 18.60
N ASP A 122 16.31 -3.56 17.66
CA ASP A 122 16.15 -4.71 16.76
C ASP A 122 14.83 -4.69 15.96
N GLU A 123 14.34 -3.49 15.64
CA GLU A 123 13.18 -3.33 14.75
C GLU A 123 13.51 -3.81 13.35
N GLN A 124 12.61 -4.60 12.80
CA GLN A 124 12.69 -5.08 11.42
C GLN A 124 11.42 -4.70 10.67
N ILE A 125 11.58 -4.33 9.41
CA ILE A 125 10.47 -4.10 8.49
C ILE A 125 10.57 -5.09 7.34
N GLU A 126 9.46 -5.76 7.03
CA GLU A 126 9.37 -6.64 5.88
C GLU A 126 8.56 -6.00 4.76
N ILE A 127 8.94 -6.31 3.54
CA ILE A 127 8.12 -6.07 2.35
C ILE A 127 7.54 -7.40 1.93
N SER A 128 6.23 -7.44 1.70
CA SER A 128 5.54 -8.63 1.19
C SER A 128 4.67 -8.30 -0.01
N ILE A 129 4.54 -9.27 -0.92
CA ILE A 129 3.63 -9.24 -2.06
C ILE A 129 2.72 -10.46 -1.94
N ASP A 130 1.40 -10.24 -1.97
CA ASP A 130 0.36 -11.27 -1.82
C ASP A 130 0.53 -12.15 -0.57
N GLY A 131 1.06 -11.53 0.50
CA GLY A 131 1.32 -12.19 1.77
C GLY A 131 2.64 -12.96 1.86
N GLU A 132 3.40 -13.05 0.76
CA GLU A 132 4.73 -13.65 0.74
C GLU A 132 5.81 -12.60 1.00
N ARG A 133 6.70 -12.86 1.97
CA ARG A 133 7.83 -11.96 2.27
C ARG A 133 8.84 -12.00 1.13
N ILE A 134 9.09 -10.84 0.52
CA ILE A 134 10.09 -10.67 -0.55
C ILE A 134 11.37 -10.01 -0.06
N ALA A 135 11.31 -9.24 1.04
CA ALA A 135 12.48 -8.59 1.63
C ALA A 135 12.28 -8.36 3.13
N LEU A 136 13.39 -8.29 3.86
CA LEU A 136 13.44 -8.00 5.30
C LEU A 136 14.64 -7.10 5.58
N TYR A 137 14.40 -5.98 6.28
CA TYR A 137 15.42 -4.99 6.59
C TYR A 137 15.45 -4.68 8.08
N TRP A 138 16.66 -4.47 8.60
CA TRP A 138 16.85 -3.86 9.91
C TRP A 138 16.61 -2.36 9.82
N VAL A 139 15.84 -1.82 10.74
CA VAL A 139 15.57 -0.38 10.81
C VAL A 139 16.63 0.28 11.67
N ASP A 140 17.35 1.24 11.10
CA ASP A 140 18.31 2.02 11.86
C ASP A 140 17.57 3.01 12.77
N ARG A 141 17.57 2.74 14.05
CA ARG A 141 16.92 3.59 15.08
C ARG A 141 17.55 4.98 15.25
N PHE A 142 18.72 5.21 14.68
CA PHE A 142 19.43 6.48 14.74
C PHE A 142 19.18 7.38 13.52
N MET A 143 18.35 6.94 12.58
CA MET A 143 17.97 7.77 11.44
C MET A 143 17.48 9.14 11.87
N ASN A 144 17.86 10.16 11.10
CA ASN A 144 17.43 11.53 11.29
C ASN A 144 17.08 12.17 9.96
N VAL A 145 16.13 13.09 9.94
CA VAL A 145 15.76 13.86 8.74
C VAL A 145 16.96 14.62 8.15
N SER A 146 17.93 14.96 8.98
CA SER A 146 19.17 15.65 8.56
C SER A 146 20.21 14.74 7.92
N ASP A 147 20.00 13.42 7.96
CA ASP A 147 20.90 12.47 7.29
C ASP A 147 20.82 12.60 5.76
N PRO A 148 21.85 12.20 5.00
CA PRO A 148 21.85 12.29 3.55
C PRO A 148 20.61 11.64 2.89
N ASN A 149 20.11 10.55 3.45
CA ASN A 149 18.90 9.85 2.99
C ASN A 149 17.64 10.28 3.75
N GLY A 150 17.74 11.20 4.73
CA GLY A 150 16.66 11.51 5.65
C GLY A 150 16.27 10.30 6.51
N ALA A 151 15.08 10.32 7.08
CA ALA A 151 14.50 9.18 7.80
C ALA A 151 13.84 8.20 6.82
N ASN A 152 14.61 7.69 5.86
CA ASN A 152 14.12 6.86 4.77
C ASN A 152 15.00 5.64 4.57
N MET A 153 14.38 4.55 4.09
CA MET A 153 15.03 3.35 3.61
C MET A 153 14.49 3.00 2.22
N GLN A 154 15.26 2.25 1.45
CA GLN A 154 14.79 1.70 0.18
C GLN A 154 15.30 0.27 0.00
N SER A 155 14.53 -0.50 -0.76
CA SER A 155 14.92 -1.85 -1.16
C SER A 155 15.98 -1.79 -2.27
N GLU A 156 16.73 -2.88 -2.45
CA GLU A 156 17.30 -3.20 -3.74
C GLU A 156 16.17 -3.38 -4.78
N PRO A 157 16.47 -3.32 -6.08
CA PRO A 157 15.51 -3.66 -7.11
C PRO A 157 14.98 -5.09 -6.93
N ILE A 158 13.67 -5.25 -6.93
CA ILE A 158 12.97 -6.54 -6.73
C ILE A 158 12.10 -6.79 -7.94
N PHE A 159 12.29 -7.95 -8.58
CA PHE A 159 11.46 -8.34 -9.72
C PHE A 159 10.03 -8.64 -9.28
N VAL A 160 9.06 -7.99 -9.93
CA VAL A 160 7.62 -8.22 -9.71
C VAL A 160 6.95 -8.43 -11.06
N ARG A 161 5.98 -9.32 -11.11
CA ARG A 161 5.14 -9.53 -12.29
C ARG A 161 4.11 -8.42 -12.40
N ALA A 162 3.71 -8.15 -13.63
CA ALA A 162 2.62 -7.23 -13.91
C ALA A 162 1.28 -7.73 -13.35
N GLY A 163 0.38 -6.80 -13.07
CA GLY A 163 -0.95 -7.07 -12.57
C GLY A 163 -1.20 -6.50 -11.17
N PRO A 164 -2.40 -6.73 -10.63
CA PRO A 164 -2.77 -6.29 -9.30
C PRO A 164 -2.16 -7.22 -8.25
N HIS A 165 -1.45 -6.64 -7.31
CA HIS A 165 -0.84 -7.35 -6.18
C HIS A 165 -1.10 -6.59 -4.89
N ARG A 166 -1.32 -7.31 -3.81
CA ARG A 166 -1.32 -6.72 -2.49
C ARG A 166 0.11 -6.55 -2.00
N VAL A 167 0.52 -5.31 -1.88
CA VAL A 167 1.85 -4.95 -1.37
C VAL A 167 1.71 -4.50 0.07
N SER A 168 2.59 -4.96 0.95
CA SER A 168 2.71 -4.41 2.29
C SER A 168 4.17 -4.16 2.68
N ALA A 169 4.37 -3.11 3.48
CA ALA A 169 5.59 -2.88 4.24
C ALA A 169 5.18 -2.73 5.70
N ALA A 170 5.57 -3.69 6.54
CA ALA A 170 5.11 -3.77 7.91
C ALA A 170 6.23 -4.22 8.85
N PHE A 171 6.20 -3.74 10.10
CA PHE A 171 7.21 -4.11 11.09
C PHE A 171 6.93 -5.52 11.62
N LEU A 172 7.99 -6.29 11.88
CA LEU A 172 7.85 -7.54 12.60
C LEU A 172 7.44 -7.25 14.05
N ARG A 173 6.40 -7.92 14.51
CA ARG A 173 5.99 -7.85 15.91
C ARG A 173 6.99 -8.63 16.74
N GLN A 174 7.64 -7.93 17.66
CA GLN A 174 8.53 -8.57 18.62
C GLN A 174 7.73 -9.01 19.84
N ALA A 175 7.88 -10.27 20.22
CA ALA A 175 7.32 -10.79 21.45
C ALA A 175 8.30 -10.53 22.59
N GLU A 176 7.96 -9.63 23.51
CA GLU A 176 8.79 -9.31 24.67
C GLU A 176 8.61 -10.31 25.83
N GLY A 177 8.42 -11.59 25.52
CA GLY A 177 8.33 -12.66 26.49
C GLY A 177 6.91 -13.06 26.90
N PRO A 178 6.75 -13.90 27.93
CA PRO A 178 5.50 -14.58 28.26
C PRO A 178 4.41 -13.66 28.87
N ARG A 179 4.66 -12.37 29.00
CA ARG A 179 3.74 -11.38 29.57
C ARG A 179 3.45 -10.23 28.61
N GLU A 180 3.42 -10.50 27.33
CA GLU A 180 3.18 -9.49 26.31
C GLU A 180 1.87 -8.73 26.54
N ASP A 181 0.82 -9.42 26.99
CA ASP A 181 -0.47 -8.85 27.33
C ASP A 181 -0.45 -7.85 28.50
N VAL A 182 0.52 -7.98 29.39
CA VAL A 182 0.72 -7.07 30.54
C VAL A 182 1.62 -5.88 30.17
N VAL A 183 2.54 -6.08 29.22
CA VAL A 183 3.53 -5.09 28.81
C VAL A 183 3.10 -4.35 27.55
N SER A 184 2.15 -4.90 26.81
CA SER A 184 1.59 -4.26 25.60
C SER A 184 1.05 -2.87 25.92
N PRO A 185 1.44 -1.84 25.17
CA PRO A 185 0.87 -0.52 25.36
C PRO A 185 -0.63 -0.56 25.01
N HIS A 186 -1.44 0.01 25.88
CA HIS A 186 -2.84 0.24 25.61
C HIS A 186 -3.01 1.31 24.52
N GLU A 187 -4.18 1.40 23.92
CA GLU A 187 -4.47 2.39 22.88
C GLU A 187 -4.17 3.85 23.28
N TRP A 188 -4.21 4.16 24.55
CA TRP A 188 -3.86 5.45 25.10
C TRP A 188 -2.40 5.55 25.56
N SER A 189 -1.59 4.51 25.36
CA SER A 189 -0.20 4.46 25.79
C SER A 189 0.66 5.44 25.01
N LEU A 190 1.58 6.07 25.71
CA LEU A 190 2.60 6.98 25.17
C LEU A 190 3.60 6.29 24.24
N SER A 191 3.65 4.97 24.26
CA SER A 191 4.61 4.21 23.47
C SER A 191 4.24 4.15 21.97
N ASP A 192 3.00 4.40 21.62
CA ASP A 192 2.54 4.31 20.22
C ASP A 192 1.84 5.58 19.72
N ARG A 193 1.27 6.39 20.60
CA ARG A 193 0.54 7.59 20.20
C ARG A 193 1.34 8.85 20.49
N GLN A 194 1.25 9.79 19.57
CA GLN A 194 1.71 11.14 19.82
C GLN A 194 0.73 11.85 20.77
N ILE A 195 1.27 12.50 21.80
CA ILE A 195 0.46 13.22 22.76
C ILE A 195 0.41 14.70 22.39
N GLY A 196 -0.82 15.23 22.33
CA GLY A 196 -1.10 16.65 22.16
C GLY A 196 -1.25 17.12 20.73
N VAL A 197 -1.91 18.24 20.60
CA VAL A 197 -2.28 18.89 19.30
C VAL A 197 -1.06 19.34 18.51
N SER A 198 0.08 19.52 19.16
CA SER A 198 1.32 20.01 18.55
C SER A 198 2.34 18.89 18.26
N GLY A 199 1.93 17.64 18.40
CA GLY A 199 2.80 16.54 18.05
C GLY A 199 3.96 16.29 19.00
N TYR A 200 3.86 16.69 20.24
CA TYR A 200 4.82 16.37 21.28
C TYR A 200 4.47 15.01 21.89
N GLY A 201 5.24 14.03 21.56
CA GLY A 201 5.17 12.71 22.16
C GLY A 201 6.37 11.91 21.73
N VAL A 202 6.88 11.08 22.61
CA VAL A 202 7.90 10.10 22.27
C VAL A 202 7.15 8.80 22.00
N THR A 203 7.09 8.40 20.74
CA THR A 203 6.65 7.07 20.38
C THR A 203 7.83 6.13 20.52
N ALA A 204 7.67 5.10 21.34
CA ALA A 204 8.68 4.06 21.50
C ALA A 204 8.80 3.19 20.24
N LEU A 205 7.74 3.10 19.45
CA LEU A 205 7.66 2.27 18.26
C LEU A 205 7.97 3.05 16.99
N ALA A 206 8.60 2.38 16.04
CA ALA A 206 8.77 2.87 14.68
C ALA A 206 7.44 3.01 13.96
N HIS A 207 7.24 4.10 13.23
CA HIS A 207 6.06 4.35 12.42
C HIS A 207 6.44 4.55 10.95
N LEU A 208 5.82 3.80 10.06
CA LEU A 208 5.94 4.00 8.62
C LEU A 208 4.98 5.12 8.19
N LYS A 209 5.51 6.14 7.55
CA LYS A 209 4.77 7.28 7.01
C LYS A 209 4.32 7.03 5.58
N ASP A 210 5.29 6.72 4.71
CA ASP A 210 5.04 6.53 3.29
C ASP A 210 5.68 5.23 2.80
N LEU A 211 4.98 4.59 1.85
CA LEU A 211 5.50 3.53 1.02
C LEU A 211 5.39 3.97 -0.44
N ALA A 212 6.53 4.26 -1.08
CA ALA A 212 6.57 4.59 -2.50
C ALA A 212 7.11 3.40 -3.30
N ILE A 213 6.43 3.05 -4.38
CA ILE A 213 6.81 1.99 -5.32
C ILE A 213 7.18 2.68 -6.62
N THR A 214 8.39 2.40 -7.11
CA THR A 214 8.96 3.03 -8.33
C THR A 214 9.52 1.94 -9.23
N GLY A 215 9.18 1.97 -10.52
CA GLY A 215 9.65 1.05 -11.55
C GLY A 215 8.92 1.23 -12.87
#